data_83fa67eb9887bb41e390a3987053c026
#
_entry.id   83fa67eb9887bb41e390a3987053c026
#
_cell.length_a   1.000
_cell.length_b   1.000
_cell.length_c   1.000
_cell.angle_alpha   90.00
_cell.angle_beta   90.00
_cell.angle_gamma   90.00
#
_symmetry.space_group_name_H-M   'P 1'
#
loop_
_entity.id
_entity.type
_entity.pdbx_description
1 polymer ?
#
loop_
_entity_poly.entity_id
_entity_poly.type
_entity_poly.pdbx_seq_one_letter_code
_entity_poly.pdbx_strand_id
1 'polypeptide(L)'
;MNMADRIEYLRKTNGISQEELADKVGVSRQAVSKWENEQSLPDLEKIITMSDYFGVTTDYILKGIEPVADKEQKSSELTSKILYIASTAFVAIGLFSAFSGWHETQTIDTIWGSMIIQAVGIAGYFIGRLLSAARPAFAVNWLNLSGFLFMPFSMVTGAISIALFKQGWIAPYPIDIAHVVLFAIVYISICAISFIVLKRRTTGVLV
;
A
#
# COMPACT_ATOMS: atom_id res chain seq x y z
N MET A 1 -25.42 16.08 -3.16
CA MET A 1 -25.96 16.04 -1.79
C MET A 1 -26.12 17.48 -1.29
N ASN A 2 -27.33 17.87 -0.95
CA ASN A 2 -27.57 19.15 -0.28
C ASN A 2 -27.35 19.03 1.25
N MET A 3 -27.63 20.09 2.03
CA MET A 3 -27.42 20.07 3.49
C MET A 3 -28.36 19.08 4.20
N ALA A 4 -29.61 18.97 3.80
CA ALA A 4 -30.58 18.03 4.35
C ALA A 4 -30.13 16.58 4.17
N ASP A 5 -29.74 16.23 2.95
CA ASP A 5 -29.19 14.91 2.63
C ASP A 5 -27.97 14.57 3.49
N ARG A 6 -27.09 15.56 3.77
CA ARG A 6 -25.88 15.33 4.58
C ARG A 6 -26.23 15.10 6.05
N ILE A 7 -27.19 15.85 6.59
CA ILE A 7 -27.67 15.64 7.97
C ILE A 7 -28.27 14.23 8.10
N GLU A 8 -29.14 13.86 7.16
CA GLU A 8 -29.73 12.52 7.15
C GLU A 8 -28.68 11.42 7.01
N TYR A 9 -27.72 11.60 6.11
CA TYR A 9 -26.61 10.66 5.89
C TYR A 9 -25.77 10.49 7.15
N LEU A 10 -25.33 11.58 7.80
CA LEU A 10 -24.57 11.53 9.04
C LEU A 10 -25.34 10.79 10.14
N ARG A 11 -26.63 11.10 10.32
CA ARG A 11 -27.48 10.42 11.28
C ARG A 11 -27.57 8.91 11.00
N LYS A 12 -27.91 8.54 9.77
CA LYS A 12 -28.07 7.11 9.37
C LYS A 12 -26.76 6.34 9.50
N THR A 13 -25.65 6.92 9.10
CA THR A 13 -24.31 6.28 9.19
C THR A 13 -23.90 6.05 10.64
N ASN A 14 -24.32 6.92 11.57
CA ASN A 14 -24.09 6.72 13.00
C ASN A 14 -25.17 5.84 13.66
N GLY A 15 -26.14 5.33 12.91
CA GLY A 15 -27.15 4.38 13.40
C GLY A 15 -28.16 4.96 14.36
N ILE A 16 -28.33 6.31 14.39
CA ILE A 16 -29.22 6.99 15.34
C ILE A 16 -30.56 7.42 14.69
N SER A 17 -31.62 7.46 15.51
CA SER A 17 -32.95 7.94 15.11
C SER A 17 -33.01 9.48 15.04
N GLN A 18 -34.05 10.03 14.41
CA GLN A 18 -34.30 11.48 14.43
C GLN A 18 -34.53 12.00 15.84
N GLU A 19 -35.09 11.19 16.73
CA GLU A 19 -35.33 11.55 18.11
C GLU A 19 -34.03 11.63 18.91
N GLU A 20 -33.15 10.66 18.76
CA GLU A 20 -31.82 10.64 19.38
C GLU A 20 -30.95 11.82 18.90
N LEU A 21 -30.99 12.16 17.59
CA LEU A 21 -30.32 13.36 17.10
C LEU A 21 -30.89 14.61 17.69
N ALA A 22 -32.21 14.72 17.80
CA ALA A 22 -32.90 15.86 18.39
C ALA A 22 -32.47 16.10 19.84
N ASP A 23 -32.41 15.04 20.64
CA ASP A 23 -31.93 15.09 22.04
C ASP A 23 -30.48 15.57 22.13
N LYS A 24 -29.60 15.09 21.25
CA LYS A 24 -28.18 15.46 21.22
C LYS A 24 -27.97 16.94 20.86
N VAL A 25 -28.81 17.46 19.96
CA VAL A 25 -28.72 18.84 19.45
C VAL A 25 -29.57 19.83 20.27
N GLY A 26 -30.41 19.31 21.16
CA GLY A 26 -31.29 20.13 22.04
C GLY A 26 -32.44 20.78 21.25
N VAL A 27 -33.14 19.98 20.42
CA VAL A 27 -34.28 20.40 19.62
C VAL A 27 -35.41 19.36 19.66
N SER A 28 -36.57 19.65 19.08
CA SER A 28 -37.62 18.65 18.93
C SER A 28 -37.32 17.71 17.74
N ARG A 29 -37.82 16.45 17.81
CA ARG A 29 -37.78 15.51 16.68
C ARG A 29 -38.37 16.11 15.39
N GLN A 30 -39.43 16.92 15.53
CA GLN A 30 -40.06 17.59 14.40
C GLN A 30 -39.11 18.59 13.70
N ALA A 31 -38.22 19.26 14.44
CA ALA A 31 -37.22 20.15 13.86
C ALA A 31 -36.23 19.35 12.99
N VAL A 32 -35.70 18.26 13.52
CA VAL A 32 -34.80 17.37 12.75
C VAL A 32 -35.49 16.83 11.49
N SER A 33 -36.75 16.39 11.63
CA SER A 33 -37.53 15.92 10.48
C SER A 33 -37.72 17.01 9.41
N LYS A 34 -37.97 18.24 9.81
CA LYS A 34 -38.09 19.38 8.88
C LYS A 34 -36.77 19.69 8.17
N TRP A 35 -35.65 19.58 8.87
CA TRP A 35 -34.31 19.79 8.30
C TRP A 35 -34.00 18.74 7.23
N GLU A 36 -34.26 17.47 7.54
CA GLU A 36 -34.01 16.35 6.59
C GLU A 36 -34.96 16.37 5.39
N ASN A 37 -36.15 16.97 5.51
CA ASN A 37 -37.12 17.13 4.42
C ASN A 37 -37.08 18.52 3.75
N GLU A 38 -36.04 19.31 3.95
CA GLU A 38 -35.85 20.66 3.37
C GLU A 38 -36.96 21.69 3.72
N GLN A 39 -37.74 21.41 4.75
CA GLN A 39 -38.84 22.31 5.17
C GLN A 39 -38.35 23.46 6.02
N SER A 40 -37.18 23.37 6.64
CA SER A 40 -36.52 24.42 7.38
C SER A 40 -35.01 24.18 7.44
N LEU A 41 -34.28 25.22 7.79
CA LEU A 41 -32.82 25.10 7.99
C LEU A 41 -32.52 25.14 9.50
N PRO A 42 -31.51 24.39 9.99
CA PRO A 42 -30.99 24.57 11.34
C PRO A 42 -30.30 25.93 11.45
N ASP A 43 -30.32 26.50 12.63
CA ASP A 43 -29.52 27.67 12.93
C ASP A 43 -28.04 27.33 13.07
N LEU A 44 -27.16 28.35 13.07
CA LEU A 44 -25.73 28.17 13.12
C LEU A 44 -25.27 27.42 14.38
N GLU A 45 -25.90 27.66 15.53
CA GLU A 45 -25.56 26.99 16.80
C GLU A 45 -25.83 25.49 16.69
N LYS A 46 -26.93 25.10 16.07
CA LYS A 46 -27.27 23.68 15.86
C LYS A 46 -26.37 23.01 14.86
N ILE A 47 -25.91 23.73 13.82
CA ILE A 47 -24.92 23.25 12.88
C ILE A 47 -23.58 22.98 13.57
N ILE A 48 -23.14 23.91 14.47
CA ILE A 48 -21.91 23.70 15.26
C ILE A 48 -22.07 22.48 16.17
N THR A 49 -23.18 22.39 16.91
CA THR A 49 -23.46 21.25 17.80
C THR A 49 -23.47 19.92 17.04
N MET A 50 -24.08 19.88 15.85
CA MET A 50 -24.05 18.67 14.97
C MET A 50 -22.65 18.37 14.48
N SER A 51 -21.86 19.39 14.10
CA SER A 51 -20.49 19.19 13.63
C SER A 51 -19.62 18.56 14.71
N ASP A 52 -19.72 19.04 15.95
CA ASP A 52 -19.00 18.48 17.09
C ASP A 52 -19.45 17.06 17.42
N TYR A 53 -20.76 16.81 17.39
CA TYR A 53 -21.32 15.50 17.69
C TYR A 53 -20.91 14.42 16.68
N PHE A 54 -20.95 14.76 15.39
CA PHE A 54 -20.58 13.84 14.32
C PHE A 54 -19.07 13.80 14.01
N GLY A 55 -18.26 14.68 14.62
CA GLY A 55 -16.83 14.78 14.36
C GLY A 55 -16.50 15.24 12.94
N VAL A 56 -17.36 16.10 12.35
CA VAL A 56 -17.18 16.67 11.02
C VAL A 56 -17.06 18.19 11.09
N THR A 57 -16.60 18.85 10.02
CA THR A 57 -16.55 20.31 9.98
C THR A 57 -17.93 20.91 9.67
N THR A 58 -18.17 22.13 10.14
CA THR A 58 -19.36 22.90 9.76
C THR A 58 -19.44 23.11 8.25
N ASP A 59 -18.31 23.31 7.57
CA ASP A 59 -18.24 23.41 6.10
C ASP A 59 -18.67 22.12 5.40
N TYR A 60 -18.42 20.96 6.00
CA TYR A 60 -18.93 19.70 5.49
C TYR A 60 -20.46 19.67 5.54
N ILE A 61 -21.06 20.05 6.68
CA ILE A 61 -22.52 20.06 6.82
C ILE A 61 -23.15 21.09 5.86
N LEU A 62 -22.59 22.30 5.78
CA LEU A 62 -23.13 23.40 4.99
C LEU A 62 -22.94 23.21 3.48
N LYS A 63 -21.73 22.84 3.05
CA LYS A 63 -21.31 22.88 1.64
C LYS A 63 -20.88 21.52 1.09
N GLY A 64 -20.68 20.52 1.96
CA GLY A 64 -20.12 19.22 1.56
C GLY A 64 -18.61 19.28 1.29
N ILE A 65 -17.92 20.29 1.83
CA ILE A 65 -16.48 20.42 1.66
C ILE A 65 -15.79 19.55 2.71
N GLU A 66 -15.11 18.50 2.27
CA GLU A 66 -14.26 17.70 3.13
C GLU A 66 -13.05 18.54 3.61
N PRO A 67 -12.58 18.35 4.86
CA PRO A 67 -11.38 19.02 5.35
C PRO A 67 -10.20 18.81 4.39
N VAL A 68 -9.41 19.84 4.16
CA VAL A 68 -8.23 19.79 3.27
C VAL A 68 -7.27 18.68 3.73
N ALA A 69 -7.10 18.52 5.04
CA ALA A 69 -6.28 17.47 5.62
C ALA A 69 -6.73 16.05 5.20
N ASP A 70 -8.05 15.79 5.17
CA ASP A 70 -8.58 14.48 4.76
C ASP A 70 -8.37 14.21 3.27
N LYS A 71 -8.48 15.25 2.43
CA LYS A 71 -8.20 15.15 1.00
C LYS A 71 -6.73 14.91 0.73
N GLU A 72 -5.84 15.61 1.41
CA GLU A 72 -4.39 15.42 1.29
C GLU A 72 -3.99 14.01 1.76
N GLN A 73 -4.55 13.54 2.87
CA GLN A 73 -4.28 12.20 3.37
C GLN A 73 -4.76 11.11 2.41
N LYS A 74 -5.98 11.21 1.88
CA LYS A 74 -6.51 10.28 0.86
C LYS A 74 -5.68 10.30 -0.42
N SER A 75 -5.27 11.48 -0.87
CA SER A 75 -4.41 11.64 -2.06
C SER A 75 -3.04 11.00 -1.85
N SER A 76 -2.41 11.26 -0.72
CA SER A 76 -1.12 10.68 -0.30
C SER A 76 -1.20 9.15 -0.19
N GLU A 77 -2.28 8.62 0.39
CA GLU A 77 -2.51 7.19 0.49
C GLU A 77 -2.68 6.52 -0.89
N LEU A 78 -3.43 7.15 -1.79
CA LEU A 78 -3.59 6.66 -3.17
C LEU A 78 -2.25 6.67 -3.92
N THR A 79 -1.49 7.75 -3.82
CA THR A 79 -0.16 7.89 -4.43
C THR A 79 0.80 6.80 -3.91
N SER A 80 0.80 6.52 -2.60
CA SER A 80 1.59 5.44 -2.01
C SER A 80 1.20 4.07 -2.57
N LYS A 81 -0.10 3.77 -2.70
CA LYS A 81 -0.58 2.50 -3.29
C LYS A 81 -0.10 2.33 -4.73
N ILE A 82 -0.18 3.40 -5.54
CA ILE A 82 0.31 3.41 -6.93
C ILE A 82 1.82 3.12 -6.95
N LEU A 83 2.60 3.78 -6.11
CA LEU A 83 4.05 3.58 -6.03
C LEU A 83 4.41 2.14 -5.61
N TYR A 84 3.66 1.52 -4.70
CA TYR A 84 3.87 0.13 -4.31
C TYR A 84 3.61 -0.84 -5.46
N ILE A 85 2.54 -0.64 -6.23
CA ILE A 85 2.23 -1.48 -7.40
C ILE A 85 3.30 -1.27 -8.50
N ALA A 86 3.64 -0.02 -8.80
CA ALA A 86 4.68 0.32 -9.76
C ALA A 86 6.04 -0.29 -9.38
N SER A 87 6.42 -0.24 -8.11
CA SER A 87 7.64 -0.85 -7.60
C SER A 87 7.69 -2.35 -7.93
N THR A 88 6.60 -3.08 -7.68
CA THR A 88 6.53 -4.52 -7.99
C THR A 88 6.66 -4.79 -9.50
N ALA A 89 6.04 -3.93 -10.33
CA ALA A 89 6.18 -4.03 -11.78
C ALA A 89 7.62 -3.79 -12.23
N PHE A 90 8.31 -2.78 -11.70
CA PHE A 90 9.72 -2.51 -12.03
C PHE A 90 10.65 -3.66 -11.60
N VAL A 91 10.42 -4.27 -10.43
CA VAL A 91 11.17 -5.45 -9.98
C VAL A 91 10.97 -6.62 -10.96
N ALA A 92 9.73 -6.87 -11.40
CA ALA A 92 9.42 -7.91 -12.36
C ALA A 92 10.05 -7.62 -13.74
N ILE A 93 9.93 -6.40 -14.25
CA ILE A 93 10.54 -5.97 -15.52
C ILE A 93 12.06 -6.17 -15.48
N GLY A 94 12.71 -5.79 -14.37
CA GLY A 94 14.15 -6.00 -14.20
C GLY A 94 14.53 -7.49 -14.26
N LEU A 95 13.74 -8.38 -13.63
CA LEU A 95 13.97 -9.83 -13.74
C LEU A 95 13.83 -10.35 -15.17
N PHE A 96 12.74 -9.99 -15.86
CA PHE A 96 12.53 -10.41 -17.24
C PHE A 96 13.60 -9.86 -18.19
N SER A 97 14.00 -8.59 -18.00
CA SER A 97 15.08 -7.99 -18.78
C SER A 97 16.41 -8.71 -18.59
N ALA A 98 16.74 -9.10 -17.34
CA ALA A 98 17.94 -9.88 -17.06
C ALA A 98 17.92 -11.27 -17.72
N PHE A 99 16.76 -11.94 -17.69
CA PHE A 99 16.61 -13.27 -18.28
C PHE A 99 16.73 -13.22 -19.80
N SER A 100 16.05 -12.26 -20.45
CA SER A 100 16.12 -12.06 -21.89
C SER A 100 17.52 -11.68 -22.35
N GLY A 101 18.11 -10.69 -21.72
CA GLY A 101 19.45 -10.22 -22.10
C GLY A 101 20.54 -11.25 -21.87
N TRP A 102 20.46 -12.02 -20.78
CA TRP A 102 21.38 -13.12 -20.55
C TRP A 102 21.23 -14.25 -21.60
N HIS A 103 20.01 -14.53 -22.02
CA HIS A 103 19.77 -15.53 -23.06
C HIS A 103 20.41 -15.14 -24.39
N GLU A 104 20.41 -13.87 -24.73
CA GLU A 104 20.96 -13.38 -26.00
C GLU A 104 22.48 -13.20 -26.00
N THR A 105 23.04 -12.59 -24.94
CA THR A 105 24.41 -12.10 -24.96
C THR A 105 25.34 -12.77 -23.97
N GLN A 106 24.82 -13.37 -22.91
CA GLN A 106 25.55 -13.96 -21.78
C GLN A 106 26.62 -13.04 -21.17
N THR A 107 26.36 -11.73 -21.17
CA THR A 107 27.26 -10.71 -20.62
C THR A 107 26.80 -10.17 -19.29
N ILE A 108 27.75 -9.80 -18.44
CA ILE A 108 27.46 -9.20 -17.12
C ILE A 108 26.77 -7.83 -17.27
N ASP A 109 27.01 -7.12 -18.35
CA ASP A 109 26.43 -5.80 -18.59
C ASP A 109 24.91 -5.80 -18.62
N THR A 110 24.29 -6.86 -19.15
CA THR A 110 22.83 -7.03 -19.16
C THR A 110 22.25 -7.20 -17.76
N ILE A 111 23.00 -7.84 -16.86
CA ILE A 111 22.60 -8.00 -15.45
C ILE A 111 22.62 -6.64 -14.76
N TRP A 112 23.69 -5.84 -14.95
CA TRP A 112 23.79 -4.52 -14.32
C TRP A 112 22.66 -3.60 -14.75
N GLY A 113 22.34 -3.52 -16.04
CA GLY A 113 21.23 -2.72 -16.55
C GLY A 113 19.88 -3.13 -15.91
N SER A 114 19.65 -4.42 -15.78
CA SER A 114 18.44 -4.97 -15.17
C SER A 114 18.37 -4.70 -13.66
N MET A 115 19.50 -4.75 -12.95
CA MET A 115 19.56 -4.38 -11.52
C MET A 115 19.27 -2.89 -11.29
N ILE A 116 19.66 -2.01 -12.21
CA ILE A 116 19.31 -0.58 -12.14
C ILE A 116 17.80 -0.40 -12.22
N ILE A 117 17.12 -1.10 -13.13
CA ILE A 117 15.65 -1.08 -13.24
C ILE A 117 15.00 -1.52 -11.93
N GLN A 118 15.49 -2.59 -11.31
CA GLN A 118 14.99 -3.03 -10.01
C GLN A 118 15.26 -2.02 -8.89
N ALA A 119 16.42 -1.39 -8.88
CA ALA A 119 16.77 -0.36 -7.90
C ALA A 119 15.83 0.85 -7.98
N VAL A 120 15.44 1.27 -9.19
CA VAL A 120 14.42 2.32 -9.40
C VAL A 120 13.09 1.90 -8.80
N GLY A 121 12.67 0.64 -9.01
CA GLY A 121 11.46 0.11 -8.40
C GLY A 121 11.50 0.15 -6.85
N ILE A 122 12.61 -0.28 -6.26
CA ILE A 122 12.79 -0.25 -4.81
C ILE A 122 12.82 1.19 -4.27
N ALA A 123 13.43 2.13 -4.98
CA ALA A 123 13.37 3.55 -4.61
C ALA A 123 11.92 4.06 -4.58
N GLY A 124 11.11 3.72 -5.59
CA GLY A 124 9.69 4.03 -5.63
C GLY A 124 8.91 3.44 -4.43
N TYR A 125 9.24 2.23 -4.02
CA TYR A 125 8.67 1.60 -2.81
C TYR A 125 8.97 2.42 -1.54
N PHE A 126 10.22 2.84 -1.35
CA PHE A 126 10.59 3.65 -0.18
C PHE A 126 9.94 5.04 -0.21
N ILE A 127 9.85 5.68 -1.38
CA ILE A 127 9.14 6.96 -1.54
C ILE A 127 7.67 6.78 -1.15
N GLY A 128 6.98 5.73 -1.63
CA GLY A 128 5.61 5.43 -1.25
C GLY A 128 5.44 5.26 0.26
N ARG A 129 6.42 4.64 0.93
CA ARG A 129 6.41 4.47 2.39
C ARG A 129 6.63 5.77 3.18
N LEU A 130 7.34 6.74 2.60
CA LEU A 130 7.56 8.06 3.22
C LEU A 130 6.35 8.99 3.04
N LEU A 131 5.61 8.86 1.94
CA LEU A 131 4.46 9.71 1.63
C LEU A 131 3.23 9.40 2.49
N SER A 132 3.06 8.17 2.95
CA SER A 132 1.88 7.78 3.71
C SER A 132 2.23 6.77 4.81
N ALA A 133 1.54 6.88 5.95
CA ALA A 133 1.58 5.88 7.02
C ALA A 133 0.89 4.55 6.63
N ALA A 134 0.17 4.51 5.50
CA ALA A 134 -0.48 3.30 5.00
C ALA A 134 0.57 2.23 4.66
N ARG A 135 0.47 1.09 5.33
CA ARG A 135 1.38 -0.02 5.10
C ARG A 135 1.03 -0.73 3.79
N PRO A 136 2.03 -1.08 2.96
CA PRO A 136 1.78 -1.89 1.77
C PRO A 136 1.25 -3.27 2.15
N ALA A 137 0.46 -3.87 1.25
CA ALA A 137 -0.03 -5.23 1.44
C ALA A 137 1.14 -6.21 1.64
N PHE A 138 0.93 -7.22 2.48
CA PHE A 138 1.93 -8.27 2.76
C PHE A 138 2.52 -8.85 1.47
N ALA A 139 1.67 -9.16 0.48
CA ALA A 139 2.10 -9.72 -0.80
C ALA A 139 3.06 -8.79 -1.56
N VAL A 140 2.81 -7.48 -1.57
CA VAL A 140 3.68 -6.49 -2.21
C VAL A 140 5.06 -6.45 -1.55
N ASN A 141 5.10 -6.45 -0.21
CA ASN A 141 6.35 -6.47 0.54
C ASN A 141 7.16 -7.72 0.24
N TRP A 142 6.50 -8.87 0.27
CA TRP A 142 7.17 -10.15 0.08
C TRP A 142 7.64 -10.35 -1.37
N LEU A 143 6.81 -9.98 -2.35
CA LEU A 143 7.17 -10.05 -3.78
C LEU A 143 8.33 -9.12 -4.13
N ASN A 144 8.31 -7.88 -3.64
CA ASN A 144 9.40 -6.94 -3.90
C ASN A 144 10.71 -7.42 -3.27
N LEU A 145 10.67 -7.91 -2.02
CA LEU A 145 11.85 -8.40 -1.33
C LEU A 145 12.40 -9.66 -2.01
N SER A 146 11.55 -10.66 -2.28
CA SER A 146 11.98 -11.90 -2.95
C SER A 146 12.46 -11.63 -4.37
N GLY A 147 11.72 -10.87 -5.17
CA GLY A 147 12.12 -10.54 -6.54
C GLY A 147 13.44 -9.79 -6.63
N PHE A 148 13.66 -8.80 -5.75
CA PHE A 148 14.91 -8.04 -5.71
C PHE A 148 16.10 -8.92 -5.30
N LEU A 149 15.92 -9.83 -4.35
CA LEU A 149 16.98 -10.71 -3.88
C LEU A 149 17.31 -11.85 -4.85
N PHE A 150 16.42 -12.16 -5.80
CA PHE A 150 16.59 -13.29 -6.70
C PHE A 150 17.92 -13.25 -7.48
N MET A 151 18.19 -12.16 -8.22
CA MET A 151 19.40 -12.04 -9.04
C MET A 151 20.70 -11.99 -8.21
N PRO A 152 20.82 -11.15 -7.16
CA PRO A 152 22.02 -11.14 -6.33
C PRO A 152 22.36 -12.51 -5.73
N PHE A 153 21.34 -13.23 -5.26
CA PHE A 153 21.57 -14.57 -4.70
C PHE A 153 21.91 -15.60 -5.78
N SER A 154 21.35 -15.50 -6.98
CA SER A 154 21.77 -16.34 -8.11
C SER A 154 23.25 -16.09 -8.45
N MET A 155 23.68 -14.85 -8.54
CA MET A 155 25.08 -14.51 -8.83
C MET A 155 26.03 -15.02 -7.75
N VAL A 156 25.69 -14.84 -6.47
CA VAL A 156 26.50 -15.33 -5.35
C VAL A 156 26.60 -16.85 -5.35
N THR A 157 25.47 -17.55 -5.51
CA THR A 157 25.47 -19.03 -5.52
C THR A 157 26.16 -19.58 -6.78
N GLY A 158 26.09 -18.88 -7.92
CA GLY A 158 26.88 -19.19 -9.11
C GLY A 158 28.39 -19.05 -8.87
N ALA A 159 28.83 -17.98 -8.24
CA ALA A 159 30.23 -17.77 -7.87
C ALA A 159 30.72 -18.88 -6.91
N ILE A 160 29.90 -19.25 -5.92
CA ILE A 160 30.21 -20.35 -4.99
C ILE A 160 30.28 -21.68 -5.76
N SER A 161 29.37 -21.96 -6.70
CA SER A 161 29.38 -23.15 -7.54
C SER A 161 30.68 -23.26 -8.34
N ILE A 162 31.12 -22.16 -8.94
CA ILE A 162 32.41 -22.11 -9.66
C ILE A 162 33.59 -22.40 -8.72
N ALA A 163 33.59 -21.83 -7.53
CA ALA A 163 34.66 -22.01 -6.57
C ALA A 163 34.78 -23.47 -6.06
N LEU A 164 33.65 -24.10 -5.76
CA LEU A 164 33.59 -25.45 -5.19
C LEU A 164 33.69 -26.56 -6.25
N PHE A 165 32.99 -26.42 -7.35
CA PHE A 165 32.83 -27.49 -8.35
C PHE A 165 33.61 -27.24 -9.66
N LYS A 166 34.24 -26.07 -9.79
CA LYS A 166 34.96 -25.62 -10.99
C LYS A 166 34.09 -25.59 -12.26
N GLN A 167 32.79 -25.51 -12.06
CA GLN A 167 31.77 -25.47 -13.12
C GLN A 167 30.73 -24.40 -12.84
N GLY A 168 30.12 -23.84 -13.89
CA GLY A 168 29.02 -22.89 -13.78
C GLY A 168 29.36 -21.48 -14.29
N TRP A 169 28.42 -20.57 -14.12
CA TRP A 169 28.48 -19.20 -14.60
C TRP A 169 27.93 -18.27 -13.54
N ILE A 170 28.42 -17.03 -13.49
CA ILE A 170 27.79 -15.96 -12.74
C ILE A 170 26.64 -15.43 -13.59
N ALA A 171 25.42 -15.90 -13.31
CA ALA A 171 24.24 -15.64 -14.13
C ALA A 171 23.08 -15.09 -13.27
N PRO A 172 22.10 -14.38 -13.89
CA PRO A 172 20.95 -13.84 -13.18
C PRO A 172 19.97 -14.93 -12.69
N TYR A 173 20.12 -16.15 -13.18
CA TYR A 173 19.35 -17.33 -12.77
C TYR A 173 20.25 -18.58 -12.79
N PRO A 174 19.92 -19.65 -12.03
CA PRO A 174 20.71 -20.87 -12.01
C PRO A 174 20.68 -21.60 -13.37
N ILE A 175 21.86 -21.99 -13.88
CA ILE A 175 22.00 -22.61 -15.22
C ILE A 175 22.36 -24.09 -15.12
N ASP A 176 23.31 -24.47 -14.26
CA ASP A 176 23.76 -25.86 -14.10
C ASP A 176 23.16 -26.51 -12.83
N ILE A 177 23.22 -27.85 -12.77
CA ILE A 177 22.59 -28.61 -11.68
C ILE A 177 23.13 -28.22 -10.29
N ALA A 178 24.45 -28.04 -10.15
CA ALA A 178 25.06 -27.68 -8.88
C ALA A 178 24.62 -26.28 -8.44
N HIS A 179 24.58 -25.33 -9.36
CA HIS A 179 24.07 -23.97 -9.12
C HIS A 179 22.58 -24.00 -8.76
N VAL A 180 21.74 -24.76 -9.48
CA VAL A 180 20.30 -24.90 -9.18
C VAL A 180 20.08 -25.42 -7.76
N VAL A 181 20.78 -26.50 -7.37
CA VAL A 181 20.61 -27.08 -6.03
C VAL A 181 21.05 -26.10 -4.94
N LEU A 182 22.23 -25.49 -5.09
CA LEU A 182 22.74 -24.52 -4.12
C LEU A 182 21.83 -23.29 -3.99
N PHE A 183 21.39 -22.73 -5.12
CA PHE A 183 20.48 -21.61 -5.18
C PHE A 183 19.13 -21.95 -4.53
N ALA A 184 18.55 -23.10 -4.86
CA ALA A 184 17.25 -23.51 -4.32
C ALA A 184 17.28 -23.60 -2.79
N ILE A 185 18.33 -24.22 -2.22
CA ILE A 185 18.48 -24.34 -0.76
C ILE A 185 18.54 -22.94 -0.11
N VAL A 186 19.42 -22.08 -0.61
CA VAL A 186 19.64 -20.75 -0.03
C VAL A 186 18.43 -19.85 -0.24
N TYR A 187 17.92 -19.76 -1.46
CA TYR A 187 16.85 -18.84 -1.81
C TYR A 187 15.49 -19.21 -1.20
N ILE A 188 15.13 -20.51 -1.21
CA ILE A 188 13.90 -20.98 -0.55
C ILE A 188 13.97 -20.70 0.95
N SER A 189 15.13 -20.93 1.59
CA SER A 189 15.31 -20.63 3.01
C SER A 189 15.10 -19.14 3.30
N ILE A 190 15.68 -18.26 2.49
CA ILE A 190 15.50 -16.80 2.64
C ILE A 190 14.05 -16.38 2.39
N CYS A 191 13.39 -16.91 1.37
CA CYS A 191 11.99 -16.65 1.10
C CYS A 191 11.09 -17.10 2.26
N ALA A 192 11.35 -18.28 2.85
CA ALA A 192 10.60 -18.77 3.99
C ALA A 192 10.82 -17.90 5.24
N ILE A 193 12.06 -17.54 5.55
CA ILE A 193 12.38 -16.67 6.68
C ILE A 193 11.73 -15.30 6.49
N SER A 194 11.86 -14.69 5.32
CA SER A 194 11.25 -13.39 5.01
C SER A 194 9.72 -13.43 5.10
N PHE A 195 9.10 -14.52 4.63
CA PHE A 195 7.66 -14.74 4.76
C PHE A 195 7.22 -14.78 6.22
N ILE A 196 7.90 -15.57 7.05
CA ILE A 196 7.58 -15.69 8.49
C ILE A 196 7.75 -14.35 9.20
N VAL A 197 8.87 -13.65 8.97
CA VAL A 197 9.15 -12.36 9.59
C VAL A 197 8.12 -11.30 9.19
N LEU A 198 7.82 -11.19 7.91
CA LEU A 198 6.84 -10.21 7.41
C LEU A 198 5.43 -10.55 7.90
N LYS A 199 5.05 -11.83 7.93
CA LYS A 199 3.74 -12.27 8.43
C LYS A 199 3.58 -11.95 9.93
N ARG A 200 4.59 -12.21 10.75
CA ARG A 200 4.56 -11.86 12.18
C ARG A 200 4.40 -10.36 12.42
N ARG A 201 5.04 -9.51 11.60
CA ARG A 201 4.89 -8.05 11.68
C ARG A 201 3.49 -7.56 11.30
N THR A 202 2.79 -8.26 10.41
CA THR A 202 1.42 -7.89 10.03
C THR A 202 0.38 -8.38 11.03
N THR A 203 0.63 -9.47 11.75
CA THR A 203 -0.29 -10.04 12.75
C THR A 203 -0.10 -9.45 14.17
N GLY A 204 0.82 -8.49 14.36
CA GLY A 204 1.02 -7.84 15.66
C GLY A 204 1.66 -8.72 16.74
N VAL A 205 2.21 -9.88 16.38
CA VAL A 205 2.83 -10.86 17.34
C VAL A 205 4.27 -10.49 17.72
N LEU A 206 4.80 -9.39 17.20
CA LEU A 206 6.09 -8.82 17.65
C LEU A 206 5.81 -7.41 18.20
N VAL A 207 5.68 -7.29 19.49
CA VAL A 207 5.89 -6.07 20.26
C VAL A 207 7.39 -5.96 20.55
#